data_f3588e53510f27301c7b7b7d30a93b25
#
_entry.id   f3588e53510f27301c7b7b7d30a93b25
#
_cell.length_a   1.000
_cell.length_b   1.000
_cell.length_c   1.000
_cell.angle_alpha   90.00
_cell.angle_beta   90.00
_cell.angle_gamma   90.00
#
_symmetry.space_group_name_H-M   'P 1'
#
loop_
_entity.id
_entity.type
_entity.pdbx_description
1 polymer ?
#
loop_
_entity_poly.entity_id
_entity_poly.type
_entity_poly.pdbx_seq_one_letter_code
_entity_poly.pdbx_strand_id
1 'polypeptide(L)'
;MEACSSAHFWARTLGALGHHPKLLAPDFVRPFRKSQGDKNDRNDAQAIRIAALQPDMRFVSVKSVEQQSILACHRMREGWKTERTALINRVRGLLVTCNSHL
;
A
#
# COMPACT_ATOMS: atom_id res chain seq x y z
N MET A 1 3.97 -12.38 -5.46
CA MET A 1 4.07 -11.79 -4.10
C MET A 1 3.11 -10.61 -3.98
N GLU A 2 2.73 -10.26 -2.77
CA GLU A 2 1.88 -9.10 -2.51
C GLU A 2 2.67 -7.80 -2.68
N ALA A 3 2.07 -6.80 -3.33
CA ALA A 3 2.69 -5.51 -3.58
C ALA A 3 2.71 -4.65 -2.30
N CYS A 4 3.75 -4.80 -1.50
CA CYS A 4 4.04 -3.99 -0.32
C CYS A 4 5.21 -3.04 -0.58
N SER A 5 5.65 -2.30 0.44
CA SER A 5 6.70 -1.29 0.31
C SER A 5 8.02 -1.81 -0.27
N SER A 6 8.42 -3.04 0.06
CA SER A 6 9.67 -3.66 -0.41
C SER A 6 9.50 -4.55 -1.65
N ALA A 7 8.26 -4.77 -2.10
CA ALA A 7 7.97 -5.75 -3.16
C ALA A 7 8.65 -5.42 -4.49
N HIS A 8 8.74 -4.16 -4.87
CA HIS A 8 9.39 -3.76 -6.12
C HIS A 8 10.90 -4.02 -6.10
N PHE A 9 11.55 -3.78 -4.96
CA PHE A 9 12.96 -4.13 -4.77
C PHE A 9 13.18 -5.63 -4.95
N TRP A 10 12.40 -6.45 -4.27
CA TRP A 10 12.52 -7.90 -4.36
C TRP A 10 12.15 -8.42 -5.75
N ALA A 11 11.16 -7.83 -6.41
CA ALA A 11 10.81 -8.21 -7.77
C ALA A 11 11.94 -7.91 -8.75
N ARG A 12 12.63 -6.78 -8.63
CA ARG A 12 13.80 -6.48 -9.46
C ARG A 12 14.96 -7.43 -9.17
N THR A 13 15.21 -7.71 -7.90
CA THR A 13 16.29 -8.63 -7.47
C THR A 13 16.04 -10.05 -7.99
N LEU A 14 14.85 -10.57 -7.82
CA LEU A 14 14.47 -11.90 -8.31
C LEU A 14 14.47 -11.95 -9.84
N GLY A 15 14.05 -10.88 -10.51
CA GLY A 15 14.11 -10.77 -11.96
C GLY A 15 15.54 -10.84 -12.49
N ALA A 16 16.50 -10.20 -11.81
CA ALA A 16 17.91 -10.26 -12.15
C ALA A 16 18.50 -11.68 -11.97
N LEU A 17 17.91 -12.48 -11.09
CA LEU A 17 18.30 -13.89 -10.88
C LEU A 17 17.60 -14.87 -11.84
N GLY A 18 16.85 -14.37 -12.81
CA GLY A 18 16.18 -15.20 -13.82
C GLY A 18 14.77 -15.65 -13.46
N HIS A 19 14.19 -15.15 -12.37
CA HIS A 19 12.81 -15.42 -12.00
C HIS A 19 11.84 -14.43 -12.66
N HIS A 20 10.58 -14.80 -12.73
CA HIS A 20 9.50 -13.94 -13.24
C HIS A 20 8.50 -13.59 -12.13
N PRO A 21 8.88 -12.73 -11.18
CA PRO A 21 7.98 -12.38 -10.08
C PRO A 21 6.79 -11.55 -10.58
N LYS A 22 5.63 -11.85 -10.03
CA LYS A 22 4.40 -11.10 -10.28
C LYS A 22 3.92 -10.48 -8.97
N LEU A 23 3.51 -9.23 -9.04
CA LEU A 23 3.02 -8.47 -7.88
C LEU A 23 1.49 -8.41 -7.90
N LEU A 24 0.88 -8.67 -6.76
CA LEU A 24 -0.56 -8.59 -6.55
C LEU A 24 -0.89 -7.44 -5.61
N ALA A 25 -1.88 -6.63 -5.97
CA ALA A 25 -2.37 -5.59 -5.08
C ALA A 25 -2.98 -6.23 -3.82
N PRO A 26 -2.73 -5.67 -2.62
CA PRO A 26 -3.27 -6.21 -1.36
C PRO A 26 -4.78 -6.36 -1.37
N ASP A 27 -5.51 -5.46 -2.02
CA ASP A 27 -6.96 -5.49 -2.10
C ASP A 27 -7.49 -6.70 -2.89
N PHE A 28 -6.71 -7.23 -3.82
CA PHE A 28 -7.08 -8.44 -4.56
C PHE A 28 -6.72 -9.72 -3.81
N VAL A 29 -5.82 -9.67 -2.85
CA VAL A 29 -5.45 -10.82 -2.00
C VAL A 29 -6.39 -10.97 -0.82
N ARG A 30 -6.86 -9.86 -0.26
CA ARG A 30 -7.70 -9.82 0.94
C ARG A 30 -8.92 -10.76 0.92
N PRO A 31 -9.70 -10.85 -0.18
CA PRO A 31 -10.87 -11.75 -0.23
C PRO A 31 -10.52 -13.23 -0.05
N PHE A 32 -9.29 -13.63 -0.31
CA PHE A 32 -8.83 -15.03 -0.24
C PHE A 32 -8.21 -15.40 1.11
N ARG A 33 -8.12 -14.47 2.04
CA ARG A 33 -7.66 -14.74 3.40
C ARG A 33 -8.74 -15.50 4.17
N LYS A 34 -8.36 -16.64 4.76
CA LYS A 34 -9.22 -17.43 5.63
C LYS A 34 -9.31 -16.77 6.99
N SER A 35 -10.41 -16.22 7.38
CA SER A 35 -10.76 -15.62 8.66
C SER A 35 -9.87 -14.43 9.13
N GLN A 36 -10.54 -13.47 9.73
CA GLN A 36 -9.93 -12.23 10.23
C GLN A 36 -9.11 -12.41 11.53
N GLY A 37 -9.10 -13.61 12.11
CA GLY A 37 -8.48 -13.89 13.42
C GLY A 37 -7.09 -14.49 13.37
N ASP A 38 -6.76 -15.22 12.33
CA ASP A 38 -5.48 -15.94 12.21
C ASP A 38 -4.56 -15.27 11.18
N LYS A 39 -3.96 -14.17 11.58
CA LYS A 39 -2.84 -13.59 10.82
C LYS A 39 -1.61 -14.43 11.08
N ASN A 40 -1.33 -15.37 10.20
CA ASN A 40 -0.05 -16.06 10.17
C ASN A 40 0.48 -16.11 8.73
N ASP A 41 1.79 -16.22 8.59
CA ASP A 41 2.48 -16.20 7.30
C ASP A 41 1.99 -17.30 6.35
N ARG A 42 1.57 -18.44 6.90
CA ARG A 42 1.03 -19.55 6.11
C ARG A 42 -0.29 -19.20 5.46
N ASN A 43 -1.20 -18.57 6.19
CA ASN A 43 -2.51 -18.15 5.67
C ASN A 43 -2.36 -17.02 4.63
N ASP A 44 -1.42 -16.10 4.87
CA ASP A 44 -1.12 -15.04 3.91
C ASP A 44 -0.51 -15.61 2.62
N ALA A 45 0.44 -16.54 2.73
CA ALA A 45 1.03 -17.21 1.57
C ALA A 45 -0.01 -18.00 0.77
N GLN A 46 -0.94 -18.67 1.45
CA GLN A 46 -2.03 -19.40 0.79
C GLN A 46 -2.99 -18.46 0.07
N ALA A 47 -3.35 -17.33 0.68
CA ALA A 47 -4.20 -16.34 0.06
C ALA A 47 -3.55 -15.74 -1.22
N ILE A 48 -2.26 -15.44 -1.17
CA ILE A 48 -1.50 -14.96 -2.33
C ILE A 48 -1.51 -16.01 -3.45
N ARG A 49 -1.28 -17.27 -3.10
CA ARG A 49 -1.29 -18.39 -4.07
C ARG A 49 -2.66 -18.50 -4.74
N ILE A 50 -3.73 -18.51 -3.98
CA ILE A 50 -5.09 -18.64 -4.51
C ILE A 50 -5.41 -17.44 -5.40
N ALA A 51 -5.10 -16.23 -4.97
CA ALA A 51 -5.32 -15.02 -5.75
C ALA A 51 -4.56 -15.04 -7.08
N ALA A 52 -3.30 -15.49 -7.07
CA ALA A 52 -2.47 -15.56 -8.27
C ALA A 52 -3.00 -16.55 -9.32
N LEU A 53 -3.74 -17.55 -8.91
CA LEU A 53 -4.31 -18.59 -9.80
C LEU A 53 -5.68 -18.20 -10.36
N GLN A 54 -6.27 -17.08 -9.93
CA GLN A 54 -7.56 -16.63 -10.46
C GLN A 54 -7.42 -16.22 -11.93
N PRO A 55 -8.40 -16.58 -12.80
CA PRO A 55 -8.35 -16.24 -14.22
C PRO A 55 -8.36 -14.75 -14.40
N ASP A 56 -8.65 -13.85 -14.53
CA ASP A 56 -8.72 -12.40 -14.73
C ASP A 56 -7.95 -11.55 -13.69
N MET A 57 -6.98 -12.16 -12.99
CA MET A 57 -6.20 -11.42 -12.00
C MET A 57 -5.27 -10.41 -12.66
N ARG A 58 -5.37 -9.16 -12.23
CA ARG A 58 -4.48 -8.08 -12.66
C ARG A 58 -3.26 -8.00 -11.76
N PHE A 59 -2.10 -8.04 -12.37
CA PHE A 59 -0.83 -7.90 -11.67
C PHE A 59 -0.33 -6.46 -11.72
N VAL A 60 0.30 -6.03 -10.63
CA VAL A 60 0.93 -4.71 -10.55
C VAL A 60 2.26 -4.74 -11.30
N SER A 61 2.51 -3.75 -12.14
CA SER A 61 3.78 -3.61 -12.84
C SER A 61 4.92 -3.33 -11.86
N VAL A 62 6.05 -4.00 -12.07
CA VAL A 62 7.27 -3.74 -11.27
C VAL A 62 7.79 -2.35 -11.60
N LYS A 63 7.95 -1.51 -10.59
CA LYS A 63 8.47 -0.14 -10.77
C LYS A 63 10.00 -0.14 -10.72
N SER A 64 10.60 0.69 -11.56
CA SER A 64 12.02 1.00 -11.49
C SER A 64 12.34 1.82 -10.23
N VAL A 65 13.63 1.92 -9.89
CA VAL A 65 14.09 2.77 -8.77
C VAL A 65 13.69 4.23 -9.00
N GLU A 66 13.79 4.72 -10.23
CA GLU A 66 13.40 6.08 -10.60
C GLU A 66 11.91 6.32 -10.41
N GLN A 67 11.07 5.41 -10.87
CA GLN A 67 9.63 5.48 -10.68
C GLN A 67 9.25 5.45 -9.20
N GLN A 68 9.91 4.63 -8.39
CA GLN A 68 9.69 4.59 -6.95
C GLN A 68 10.11 5.89 -6.27
N SER A 69 11.20 6.51 -6.71
CA SER A 69 11.66 7.80 -6.17
C SER A 69 10.67 8.91 -6.45
N ILE A 70 10.14 8.99 -7.67
CA ILE A 70 9.09 9.95 -8.03
C ILE A 70 7.83 9.72 -7.18
N LEU A 71 7.43 8.47 -7.01
CA LEU A 71 6.26 8.13 -6.19
C LEU A 71 6.48 8.51 -4.72
N ALA A 72 7.68 8.32 -4.19
CA ALA A 72 8.02 8.73 -2.83
C ALA A 72 7.87 10.25 -2.65
N CYS A 73 8.37 11.06 -3.60
CA CYS A 73 8.17 12.51 -3.59
C CYS A 73 6.70 12.90 -3.62
N HIS A 74 5.89 12.26 -4.45
CA HIS A 74 4.44 12.49 -4.48
C HIS A 74 3.77 12.16 -3.15
N ARG A 75 4.13 11.04 -2.53
CA ARG A 75 3.59 10.63 -1.22
C ARG A 75 3.96 11.60 -0.11
N MET A 76 5.20 12.09 -0.11
CA MET A 76 5.63 13.12 0.84
C MET A 76 4.82 14.41 0.68
N ARG A 77 4.65 14.87 -0.56
CA ARG A 77 3.86 16.05 -0.87
C ARG A 77 2.40 15.90 -0.41
N GLU A 78 1.77 14.78 -0.72
CA GLU A 78 0.39 14.50 -0.28
C GLU A 78 0.28 14.41 1.24
N GLY A 79 1.25 13.80 1.90
CA GLY A 79 1.33 13.77 3.37
C GLY A 79 1.39 15.16 3.97
N TRP A 80 2.25 16.04 3.46
CA TRP A 80 2.34 17.43 3.94
C TRP A 80 1.06 18.22 3.69
N LYS A 81 0.42 18.04 2.55
CA LYS A 81 -0.89 18.66 2.26
C LYS A 81 -1.95 18.21 3.27
N THR A 82 -2.00 16.94 3.59
CA THR A 82 -2.92 16.38 4.58
C THR A 82 -2.64 16.94 5.99
N GLU A 83 -1.39 16.99 6.40
CA GLU A 83 -0.96 17.54 7.69
C GLU A 83 -1.30 19.03 7.79
N ARG A 84 -1.05 19.80 6.74
CA ARG A 84 -1.42 21.23 6.70
C ARG A 84 -2.92 21.42 6.87
N THR A 85 -3.73 20.68 6.13
CA THR A 85 -5.19 20.75 6.21
C THR A 85 -5.69 20.35 7.61
N ALA A 86 -5.13 19.29 8.19
CA ALA A 86 -5.47 18.85 9.54
C ALA A 86 -5.13 19.94 10.58
N LEU A 87 -3.98 20.58 10.46
CA LEU A 87 -3.57 21.66 11.35
C LEU A 87 -4.52 22.87 11.25
N ILE A 88 -4.83 23.31 10.03
CA ILE A 88 -5.77 24.42 9.79
C ILE A 88 -7.14 24.10 10.42
N ASN A 89 -7.66 22.90 10.18
CA ASN A 89 -8.96 22.50 10.73
C ASN A 89 -8.94 22.42 12.26
N ARG A 90 -7.84 21.99 12.84
CA ARG A 90 -7.66 21.94 14.29
C ARG A 90 -7.66 23.34 14.89
N VAL A 91 -6.93 24.28 14.29
CA VAL A 91 -6.91 25.69 14.72
C VAL A 91 -8.31 26.31 14.60
N ARG A 92 -8.99 26.10 13.48
CA ARG A 92 -10.37 26.60 13.28
C ARG A 92 -11.34 26.04 14.32
N GLY A 93 -11.22 24.75 14.63
CA GLY A 93 -12.05 24.12 15.66
C GLY A 93 -11.83 24.72 17.04
N LEU A 94 -10.58 24.97 17.41
CA LEU A 94 -10.25 25.64 18.68
C LEU A 94 -10.78 27.07 18.75
N LEU A 95 -10.66 27.83 17.66
CA LEU A 95 -11.18 29.21 17.61
C LEU A 95 -12.70 29.24 17.74
N VAL A 96 -13.42 28.36 17.10
CA VAL A 96 -14.88 28.24 17.24
C VAL A 96 -15.26 27.90 18.68
N THR A 97 -14.55 26.96 19.32
CA THR A 97 -14.78 26.60 20.72
C THR A 97 -14.53 27.77 21.65
N CYS A 98 -13.46 28.54 21.43
CA CYS A 98 -13.17 29.73 22.24
C CYS A 98 -14.24 30.80 22.06
N ASN A 99 -14.71 31.06 20.84
CA ASN A 99 -15.71 32.05 20.54
C ASN A 99 -17.12 31.70 21.07
N SER A 100 -17.42 30.41 21.22
CA SER A 100 -18.72 29.97 21.76
C SER A 100 -18.90 30.27 23.26
N HIS A 101 -17.82 30.65 23.96
CA HIS A 101 -17.81 31.06 25.35
C HIS A 101 -17.80 32.58 25.56
N LEU A 102 -17.79 33.33 24.47
CA LEU A 102 -17.93 34.78 24.50
C LEU A 102 -19.40 35.13 24.27
#